data_c4d242627bb326e9cd82add075108d7f
#
_entry.id   c4d242627bb326e9cd82add075108d7f
#
_cell.length_a   1.000
_cell.length_b   1.000
_cell.length_c   1.000
_cell.angle_alpha   90.00
_cell.angle_beta   90.00
_cell.angle_gamma   90.00
#
_symmetry.space_group_name_H-M   'P 1'
#
loop_
_entity.id
_entity.type
_entity.pdbx_description
1 polymer ?
#
loop_
_entity_poly.entity_id
_entity_poly.type
_entity_poly.pdbx_seq_one_letter_code
_entity_poly.pdbx_strand_id
1 'polypeptide(L)'
;MSLTLHKTSLEPTTIQEAMRFSEILASSTMVPRDFQGKPGNVLVAIQWGREVGLGPLQALQNIAVINGRPSIWGDAALALVRGHPDCASVQEGAEGEGDARHGWCEVTRRGEQPQRRTFSIADAKRAGLWGKSGPWTQYPDRMLQLRARGFAIRDVFPDALRGVLTREEAEDTPPEPRHVENLAAAVAPAPAPAARPASEPLPLIDPNAKEHSIATVELWHRAAQKAIGLLAHDPAALRAWADANLGTFGAVGERYPDTVADIRAAIAARLDEITEKEIAE
;
A
#
# COMPACT_ATOMS: atom_id res chain seq x y z
N MET A 1 32.41 -5.38 31.97
CA MET A 1 30.93 -5.47 31.88
C MET A 1 30.51 -4.64 30.69
N SER A 2 30.21 -5.29 29.56
CA SER A 2 29.78 -4.60 28.34
C SER A 2 28.28 -4.35 28.45
N LEU A 3 27.87 -3.11 28.56
CA LEU A 3 26.46 -2.70 28.50
C LEU A 3 25.98 -2.90 27.06
N THR A 4 25.29 -3.99 26.82
CA THR A 4 24.54 -4.19 25.59
C THR A 4 23.34 -3.24 25.62
N LEU A 5 23.48 -2.09 24.99
CA LEU A 5 22.37 -1.20 24.71
C LEU A 5 21.39 -1.99 23.82
N HIS A 6 20.32 -2.51 24.42
CA HIS A 6 19.16 -2.94 23.67
C HIS A 6 18.63 -1.73 22.91
N LYS A 7 18.94 -1.65 21.62
CA LYS A 7 18.24 -0.77 20.69
C LYS A 7 16.79 -1.21 20.69
N THR A 8 15.95 -0.56 21.46
CA THR A 8 14.48 -0.65 21.32
C THR A 8 14.16 -0.01 19.98
N SER A 9 14.25 -0.80 18.92
CA SER A 9 13.84 -0.39 17.58
C SER A 9 12.32 -0.41 17.53
N LEU A 10 11.70 0.68 17.07
CA LEU A 10 10.29 0.71 16.71
C LEU A 10 10.02 -0.02 15.39
N GLU A 11 11.02 -0.71 14.85
CA GLU A 11 10.89 -1.44 13.60
C GLU A 11 10.10 -2.73 13.81
N PRO A 12 9.08 -2.98 12.98
CA PRO A 12 8.28 -4.19 13.08
C PRO A 12 9.11 -5.43 12.74
N THR A 13 8.94 -6.49 13.52
CA THR A 13 9.65 -7.77 13.35
C THR A 13 8.76 -8.86 12.73
N THR A 14 7.44 -8.71 12.84
CA THR A 14 6.44 -9.62 12.25
C THR A 14 5.60 -8.92 11.21
N ILE A 15 4.92 -9.70 10.34
CA ILE A 15 4.02 -9.15 9.33
C ILE A 15 2.84 -8.41 9.97
N GLN A 16 2.31 -8.92 11.09
CA GLN A 16 1.21 -8.30 11.83
C GLN A 16 1.62 -6.96 12.43
N GLU A 17 2.82 -6.88 13.00
CA GLU A 17 3.38 -5.61 13.48
C GLU A 17 3.60 -4.63 12.34
N ALA A 18 4.11 -5.10 11.17
CA ALA A 18 4.32 -4.27 10.00
C ALA A 18 3.00 -3.70 9.46
N MET A 19 1.95 -4.50 9.40
CA MET A 19 0.61 -4.06 9.00
C MET A 19 0.07 -2.99 9.94
N ARG A 20 0.10 -3.24 11.27
CA ARG A 20 -0.36 -2.29 12.29
C ARG A 20 0.47 -1.00 12.26
N PHE A 21 1.79 -1.10 12.10
CA PHE A 21 2.68 0.04 11.97
C PHE A 21 2.35 0.87 10.74
N SER A 22 2.06 0.21 9.61
CA SER A 22 1.66 0.87 8.36
C SER A 22 0.32 1.60 8.49
N GLU A 23 -0.64 1.08 9.23
CA GLU A 23 -1.91 1.75 9.53
C GLU A 23 -1.69 3.02 10.36
N ILE A 24 -0.85 2.95 11.40
CA ILE A 24 -0.49 4.10 12.22
C ILE A 24 0.19 5.18 11.39
N LEU A 25 1.19 4.82 10.57
CA LEU A 25 1.89 5.76 9.71
C LEU A 25 0.95 6.39 8.67
N ALA A 26 0.10 5.59 8.04
CA ALA A 26 -0.86 6.10 7.06
C ALA A 26 -1.88 7.08 7.65
N SER A 27 -2.19 6.99 8.95
CA SER A 27 -3.06 7.93 9.65
C SER A 27 -2.38 9.24 10.04
N SER A 28 -1.03 9.29 9.97
CA SER A 28 -0.24 10.45 10.38
C SER A 28 -0.15 11.50 9.26
N THR A 29 -0.25 12.77 9.63
CA THR A 29 0.03 13.89 8.72
C THR A 29 1.53 14.17 8.51
N MET A 30 2.39 13.49 9.27
CA MET A 30 3.86 13.61 9.17
C MET A 30 4.45 12.80 8.02
N VAL A 31 3.69 11.86 7.45
CA VAL A 31 4.14 11.13 6.26
C VAL A 31 3.78 11.89 4.98
N PRO A 32 4.53 11.69 3.88
CA PRO A 32 4.19 12.31 2.59
C PRO A 32 2.75 12.01 2.17
N ARG A 33 2.12 12.98 1.50
CA ARG A 33 0.69 12.90 1.09
C ARG A 33 0.34 11.64 0.30
N ASP A 34 1.28 11.12 -0.47
CA ASP A 34 1.09 9.91 -1.28
C ASP A 34 0.84 8.65 -0.44
N PHE A 35 1.22 8.66 0.84
CA PHE A 35 1.05 7.56 1.78
C PHE A 35 -0.11 7.77 2.77
N GLN A 36 -0.63 9.00 2.90
CA GLN A 36 -1.73 9.30 3.82
C GLN A 36 -3.00 8.54 3.44
N GLY A 37 -3.59 7.82 4.37
CA GLY A 37 -4.77 6.97 4.17
C GLY A 37 -4.52 5.69 3.35
N LYS A 38 -3.27 5.34 3.04
CA LYS A 38 -2.91 4.21 2.17
C LYS A 38 -1.94 3.24 2.87
N PRO A 39 -2.37 2.47 3.87
CA PRO A 39 -1.49 1.60 4.63
C PRO A 39 -0.79 0.54 3.78
N GLY A 40 -1.42 0.03 2.72
CA GLY A 40 -0.80 -0.90 1.78
C GLY A 40 0.42 -0.29 1.06
N ASN A 41 0.33 0.98 0.62
CA ASN A 41 1.46 1.67 0.00
C ASN A 41 2.59 1.91 1.00
N VAL A 42 2.25 2.25 2.25
CA VAL A 42 3.21 2.40 3.35
C VAL A 42 3.97 1.10 3.57
N LEU A 43 3.25 -0.03 3.68
CA LEU A 43 3.85 -1.35 3.88
C LEU A 43 4.84 -1.71 2.76
N VAL A 44 4.43 -1.52 1.51
CA VAL A 44 5.26 -1.82 0.34
C VAL A 44 6.50 -0.92 0.28
N ALA A 45 6.35 0.38 0.54
CA ALA A 45 7.48 1.31 0.56
C ALA A 45 8.49 0.97 1.67
N ILE A 46 8.02 0.59 2.87
CA ILE A 46 8.88 0.13 3.96
C ILE A 46 9.64 -1.14 3.57
N GLN A 47 8.96 -2.09 2.90
CA GLN A 47 9.59 -3.32 2.45
C GLN A 47 10.71 -3.04 1.43
N TRP A 48 10.44 -2.21 0.41
CA TRP A 48 11.48 -1.80 -0.55
C TRP A 48 12.63 -1.08 0.13
N GLY A 49 12.32 -0.18 1.09
CA GLY A 49 13.35 0.49 1.87
C GLY A 49 14.26 -0.49 2.60
N ARG A 50 13.70 -1.48 3.27
CA ARG A 50 14.48 -2.52 3.96
C ARG A 50 15.39 -3.30 3.02
N GLU A 51 14.93 -3.61 1.81
CA GLU A 51 15.72 -4.32 0.81
C GLU A 51 16.95 -3.53 0.37
N VAL A 52 16.89 -2.20 0.35
CA VAL A 52 18.04 -1.33 0.03
C VAL A 52 18.74 -0.76 1.27
N GLY A 53 18.33 -1.14 2.48
CA GLY A 53 18.98 -0.74 3.73
C GLY A 53 18.47 0.58 4.33
N LEU A 54 17.28 1.06 3.94
CA LEU A 54 16.62 2.21 4.55
C LEU A 54 15.72 1.79 5.71
N GLY A 55 15.73 2.56 6.79
CA GLY A 55 14.73 2.40 7.85
C GLY A 55 13.32 2.82 7.40
N PRO A 56 12.25 2.43 8.14
CA PRO A 56 10.86 2.64 7.73
C PRO A 56 10.51 4.09 7.35
N LEU A 57 10.88 5.05 8.20
CA LEU A 57 10.57 6.46 7.93
C LEU A 57 11.44 7.04 6.80
N GLN A 58 12.69 6.58 6.68
CA GLN A 58 13.55 6.94 5.55
C GLN A 58 13.00 6.41 4.24
N ALA A 59 12.43 5.20 4.24
CA ALA A 59 11.77 4.63 3.08
C ALA A 59 10.61 5.51 2.59
N LEU A 60 9.73 5.94 3.49
CA LEU A 60 8.60 6.81 3.13
C LEU A 60 9.01 8.17 2.59
N GLN A 61 10.15 8.71 3.07
CA GLN A 61 10.66 10.01 2.59
C GLN A 61 11.38 9.89 1.25
N ASN A 62 12.01 8.75 0.98
CA ASN A 62 12.97 8.63 -0.12
C ASN A 62 12.52 7.67 -1.24
N ILE A 63 11.44 6.93 -1.06
CA ILE A 63 10.90 6.05 -2.09
C ILE A 63 9.62 6.67 -2.67
N ALA A 64 9.56 6.76 -3.99
CA ALA A 64 8.39 7.19 -4.74
C ALA A 64 8.12 6.21 -5.89
N VAL A 65 6.86 6.08 -6.31
CA VAL A 65 6.50 5.29 -7.49
C VAL A 65 6.34 6.25 -8.67
N ILE A 66 7.30 6.22 -9.57
CA ILE A 66 7.33 7.05 -10.79
C ILE A 66 7.09 6.15 -11.99
N ASN A 67 6.11 6.49 -12.82
CA ASN A 67 5.75 5.71 -14.01
C ASN A 67 5.51 4.21 -13.73
N GLY A 68 4.99 3.89 -12.53
CA GLY A 68 4.71 2.52 -12.08
C GLY A 68 5.91 1.73 -11.56
N ARG A 69 7.09 2.36 -11.43
CA ARG A 69 8.30 1.75 -10.89
C ARG A 69 8.74 2.42 -9.59
N PRO A 70 9.24 1.65 -8.60
CA PRO A 70 9.85 2.22 -7.42
C PRO A 70 11.12 2.98 -7.81
N SER A 71 11.26 4.16 -7.26
CA SER A 71 12.39 5.05 -7.50
C SER A 71 12.85 5.65 -6.19
N ILE A 72 14.13 5.97 -6.09
CA ILE A 72 14.73 6.55 -4.90
C ILE A 72 15.23 7.97 -5.19
N TRP A 73 15.12 8.88 -4.24
CA TRP A 73 15.73 10.22 -4.37
C TRP A 73 17.25 10.10 -4.55
N GLY A 74 17.82 10.89 -5.48
CA GLY A 74 19.23 10.83 -5.82
C GLY A 74 20.18 11.04 -4.63
N ASP A 75 19.78 11.85 -3.64
CA ASP A 75 20.59 12.06 -2.43
C ASP A 75 20.53 10.85 -1.48
N ALA A 76 19.41 10.15 -1.41
CA ALA A 76 19.32 8.89 -0.65
C ALA A 76 20.11 7.77 -1.34
N ALA A 77 20.04 7.68 -2.67
CA ALA A 77 20.87 6.75 -3.44
C ALA A 77 22.37 6.99 -3.20
N LEU A 78 22.80 8.27 -3.19
CA LEU A 78 24.17 8.65 -2.86
C LEU A 78 24.55 8.26 -1.42
N ALA A 79 23.64 8.45 -0.46
CA ALA A 79 23.86 8.08 0.94
C ALA A 79 24.06 6.57 1.10
N LEU A 80 23.26 5.74 0.41
CA LEU A 80 23.42 4.28 0.41
C LEU A 80 24.78 3.87 -0.14
N VAL A 81 25.20 4.46 -1.27
CA VAL A 81 26.50 4.16 -1.88
C VAL A 81 27.65 4.61 -0.97
N ARG A 82 27.60 5.83 -0.40
CA ARG A 82 28.63 6.31 0.53
C ARG A 82 28.70 5.51 1.82
N GLY A 83 27.58 4.95 2.25
CA GLY A 83 27.51 4.05 3.42
C GLY A 83 27.96 2.60 3.11
N HIS A 84 28.16 2.25 1.84
CA HIS A 84 28.58 0.91 1.47
C HIS A 84 30.04 0.67 1.91
N PRO A 85 30.36 -0.49 2.52
CA PRO A 85 31.70 -0.77 3.04
C PRO A 85 32.79 -0.71 1.98
N ASP A 86 32.47 -1.03 0.72
CA ASP A 86 33.41 -0.99 -0.39
C ASP A 86 33.49 0.40 -1.07
N CYS A 87 32.75 1.40 -0.64
CA CYS A 87 32.87 2.73 -1.21
C CYS A 87 34.17 3.40 -0.73
N ALA A 88 35.07 3.69 -1.66
CA ALA A 88 36.29 4.43 -1.38
C ALA A 88 36.07 5.94 -1.50
N SER A 89 35.43 6.39 -2.58
CA SER A 89 35.10 7.80 -2.79
C SER A 89 33.97 8.01 -3.77
N VAL A 90 33.24 9.13 -3.60
CA VAL A 90 32.32 9.68 -4.60
C VAL A 90 32.57 11.17 -4.68
N GLN A 91 32.97 11.64 -5.85
CA GLN A 91 33.20 13.05 -6.17
C GLN A 91 32.28 13.44 -7.34
N GLU A 92 31.78 14.65 -7.33
CA GLU A 92 30.87 15.12 -8.36
C GLU A 92 30.91 16.64 -8.50
N GLY A 93 30.48 17.13 -9.65
CA GLY A 93 30.44 18.55 -9.93
C GLY A 93 29.87 18.84 -11.31
N ALA A 94 30.01 20.11 -11.72
CA ALA A 94 29.72 20.55 -13.08
C ALA A 94 30.92 21.38 -13.58
N GLU A 95 31.31 21.17 -14.84
CA GLU A 95 32.44 21.85 -15.47
C GLU A 95 32.17 22.10 -16.95
N GLY A 96 33.04 22.91 -17.59
CA GLY A 96 32.89 23.32 -19.00
C GLY A 96 32.03 24.59 -19.14
N GLU A 97 32.00 25.12 -20.37
CA GLU A 97 31.24 26.32 -20.72
C GLU A 97 30.41 26.08 -21.99
N GLY A 98 29.37 26.90 -22.17
CA GLY A 98 28.47 26.77 -23.30
C GLY A 98 27.91 25.37 -23.47
N ASP A 99 27.86 24.88 -24.70
CA ASP A 99 27.33 23.53 -25.03
C ASP A 99 28.26 22.38 -24.56
N ALA A 100 29.53 22.70 -24.21
CA ALA A 100 30.45 21.75 -23.61
C ALA A 100 30.28 21.58 -22.09
N ARG A 101 29.40 22.38 -21.46
CA ARG A 101 29.09 22.27 -20.05
C ARG A 101 28.46 20.92 -19.74
N HIS A 102 28.97 20.26 -18.70
CA HIS A 102 28.50 18.94 -18.29
C HIS A 102 28.59 18.74 -16.79
N GLY A 103 27.68 17.95 -16.24
CA GLY A 103 27.80 17.36 -14.94
C GLY A 103 28.71 16.14 -14.99
N TRP A 104 29.43 15.87 -13.94
CA TRP A 104 30.26 14.70 -13.79
C TRP A 104 30.11 14.08 -12.40
N CYS A 105 30.31 12.77 -12.34
CA CYS A 105 30.43 12.03 -11.10
C CYS A 105 31.48 10.94 -11.28
N GLU A 106 32.41 10.89 -10.32
CA GLU A 106 33.45 9.89 -10.24
C GLU A 106 33.27 9.06 -8.98
N VAL A 107 33.16 7.76 -9.15
CA VAL A 107 32.92 6.79 -8.10
C VAL A 107 34.07 5.78 -8.09
N THR A 108 34.59 5.51 -6.90
CA THR A 108 35.65 4.51 -6.71
C THR A 108 35.18 3.45 -5.73
N ARG A 109 35.17 2.19 -6.20
CA ARG A 109 35.02 1.03 -5.35
C ARG A 109 36.37 0.55 -4.87
N ARG A 110 36.48 0.08 -3.62
CA ARG A 110 37.75 -0.40 -3.04
C ARG A 110 38.32 -1.53 -3.90
N GLY A 111 39.59 -1.38 -4.28
CA GLY A 111 40.29 -2.34 -5.12
C GLY A 111 40.03 -2.19 -6.62
N GLU A 112 39.21 -1.23 -7.04
CA GLU A 112 38.92 -0.94 -8.43
C GLU A 112 39.43 0.44 -8.86
N GLN A 113 39.54 0.66 -10.16
CA GLN A 113 39.88 1.97 -10.71
C GLN A 113 38.68 2.92 -10.63
N PRO A 114 38.92 4.25 -10.41
CA PRO A 114 37.86 5.25 -10.45
C PRO A 114 37.07 5.17 -11.77
N GLN A 115 35.75 5.21 -11.68
CA GLN A 115 34.87 5.30 -12.84
C GLN A 115 34.16 6.64 -12.86
N ARG A 116 34.40 7.42 -13.92
CA ARG A 116 33.79 8.71 -14.13
C ARG A 116 32.71 8.63 -15.20
N ARG A 117 31.54 9.23 -14.90
CA ARG A 117 30.46 9.44 -15.86
C ARG A 117 30.16 10.91 -15.99
N THR A 118 29.81 11.32 -17.20
CA THR A 118 29.45 12.69 -17.52
C THR A 118 28.10 12.74 -18.19
N PHE A 119 27.41 13.87 -18.05
CA PHE A 119 26.16 14.15 -18.77
C PHE A 119 26.17 15.61 -19.21
N SER A 120 26.25 15.84 -20.51
CA SER A 120 26.42 17.16 -21.10
C SER A 120 25.09 17.83 -21.46
N ILE A 121 25.14 19.15 -21.77
CA ILE A 121 24.00 19.86 -22.39
C ILE A 121 23.59 19.19 -23.71
N ALA A 122 24.56 18.71 -24.51
CA ALA A 122 24.25 18.00 -25.74
C ALA A 122 23.47 16.70 -25.46
N ASP A 123 23.84 15.96 -24.39
CA ASP A 123 23.09 14.77 -23.97
C ASP A 123 21.68 15.13 -23.50
N ALA A 124 21.54 16.22 -22.72
CA ALA A 124 20.25 16.70 -22.26
C ALA A 124 19.34 17.16 -23.42
N LYS A 125 19.91 17.83 -24.44
CA LYS A 125 19.18 18.19 -25.66
C LYS A 125 18.69 16.95 -26.41
N ARG A 126 19.55 15.95 -26.59
CA ARG A 126 19.24 14.69 -27.27
C ARG A 126 18.17 13.88 -26.52
N ALA A 127 18.19 13.92 -25.19
CA ALA A 127 17.20 13.27 -24.34
C ALA A 127 15.89 14.07 -24.19
N GLY A 128 15.76 15.25 -24.80
CA GLY A 128 14.57 16.12 -24.70
C GLY A 128 14.38 16.74 -23.31
N LEU A 129 15.45 16.86 -22.52
CA LEU A 129 15.41 17.36 -21.15
C LEU A 129 15.79 18.84 -21.06
N TRP A 130 16.70 19.28 -21.90
CA TRP A 130 17.19 20.66 -21.89
C TRP A 130 16.07 21.65 -22.22
N GLY A 131 15.86 22.62 -21.33
CA GLY A 131 14.78 23.58 -21.45
C GLY A 131 13.41 23.12 -21.00
N LYS A 132 13.28 21.88 -20.52
CA LYS A 132 12.06 21.40 -19.87
C LYS A 132 11.74 22.26 -18.64
N SER A 133 10.49 22.70 -18.50
CA SER A 133 10.07 23.53 -17.37
C SER A 133 10.35 22.88 -16.02
N GLY A 134 10.73 23.69 -15.03
CA GLY A 134 11.05 23.22 -13.68
C GLY A 134 12.56 23.14 -13.43
N PRO A 135 13.06 22.08 -12.76
CA PRO A 135 14.47 22.02 -12.34
C PRO A 135 15.50 22.14 -13.46
N TRP A 136 15.18 21.69 -14.67
CA TRP A 136 16.05 21.80 -15.84
C TRP A 136 16.28 23.23 -16.32
N THR A 137 15.33 24.14 -16.06
CA THR A 137 15.49 25.56 -16.35
C THR A 137 15.99 26.37 -15.16
N GLN A 138 15.65 25.93 -13.95
CA GLN A 138 15.98 26.66 -12.71
C GLN A 138 17.38 26.33 -12.19
N TYR A 139 17.79 25.06 -12.29
CA TYR A 139 19.06 24.54 -11.73
C TYR A 139 19.73 23.55 -12.71
N PRO A 140 20.04 24.01 -13.96
CA PRO A 140 20.51 23.10 -15.01
C PRO A 140 21.80 22.36 -14.63
N ASP A 141 22.75 23.00 -13.99
CA ASP A 141 24.00 22.36 -13.54
C ASP A 141 23.73 21.22 -12.55
N ARG A 142 22.79 21.44 -11.61
CA ARG A 142 22.41 20.42 -10.66
C ARG A 142 21.76 19.23 -11.37
N MET A 143 20.94 19.46 -12.38
CA MET A 143 20.30 18.40 -13.15
C MET A 143 21.31 17.60 -13.97
N LEU A 144 22.29 18.28 -14.60
CA LEU A 144 23.39 17.60 -15.29
C LEU A 144 24.20 16.72 -14.30
N GLN A 145 24.53 17.24 -13.12
CA GLN A 145 25.25 16.51 -12.07
C GLN A 145 24.45 15.31 -11.58
N LEU A 146 23.16 15.46 -11.30
CA LEU A 146 22.28 14.36 -10.84
C LEU A 146 22.18 13.23 -11.86
N ARG A 147 22.14 13.55 -13.16
CA ARG A 147 22.16 12.55 -14.23
C ARG A 147 23.49 11.80 -14.30
N ALA A 148 24.60 12.53 -14.24
CA ALA A 148 25.94 11.92 -14.20
C ALA A 148 26.10 11.01 -12.96
N ARG A 149 25.64 11.47 -11.79
CA ARG A 149 25.61 10.70 -10.55
C ARG A 149 24.83 9.42 -10.70
N GLY A 150 23.58 9.49 -11.20
CA GLY A 150 22.70 8.32 -11.38
C GLY A 150 23.39 7.22 -12.19
N PHE A 151 24.05 7.58 -13.27
CA PHE A 151 24.82 6.62 -14.07
C PHE A 151 26.04 6.05 -13.32
N ALA A 152 26.86 6.92 -12.71
CA ALA A 152 28.08 6.52 -12.04
C ALA A 152 27.82 5.56 -10.88
N ILE A 153 26.87 5.89 -9.99
CA ILE A 153 26.59 5.05 -8.82
C ILE A 153 25.95 3.71 -9.18
N ARG A 154 25.12 3.66 -10.24
CA ARG A 154 24.52 2.40 -10.69
C ARG A 154 25.49 1.49 -11.40
N ASP A 155 26.44 2.07 -12.15
CA ASP A 155 27.46 1.27 -12.85
C ASP A 155 28.45 0.63 -11.86
N VAL A 156 28.79 1.34 -10.76
CA VAL A 156 29.81 0.90 -9.81
C VAL A 156 29.21 0.15 -8.61
N PHE A 157 27.99 0.50 -8.18
CA PHE A 157 27.30 -0.07 -7.03
C PHE A 157 25.89 -0.59 -7.36
N PRO A 158 25.74 -1.47 -8.38
CA PRO A 158 24.43 -2.07 -8.68
C PRO A 158 23.90 -2.94 -7.53
N ASP A 159 24.79 -3.52 -6.75
CA ASP A 159 24.51 -4.31 -5.56
C ASP A 159 23.91 -3.50 -4.41
N ALA A 160 24.35 -2.25 -4.22
CA ALA A 160 23.79 -1.35 -3.22
C ALA A 160 22.38 -0.83 -3.60
N LEU A 161 22.16 -0.55 -4.87
CA LEU A 161 20.92 0.04 -5.36
C LEU A 161 19.89 -0.99 -5.86
N ARG A 162 20.31 -2.24 -6.08
CA ARG A 162 19.44 -3.38 -6.44
C ARG A 162 18.46 -3.09 -7.58
N GLY A 163 18.89 -2.30 -8.56
CA GLY A 163 18.09 -1.96 -9.74
C GLY A 163 17.09 -0.81 -9.54
N VAL A 164 17.06 -0.17 -8.38
CA VAL A 164 16.20 0.99 -8.14
C VAL A 164 16.79 2.20 -8.88
N LEU A 165 15.96 2.87 -9.70
CA LEU A 165 16.33 4.12 -10.40
C LEU A 165 16.30 5.30 -9.45
N THR A 166 17.09 6.35 -9.75
CA THR A 166 16.89 7.62 -9.08
C THR A 166 15.58 8.27 -9.56
N ARG A 167 14.93 9.03 -8.67
CA ARG A 167 13.68 9.73 -9.00
C ARG A 167 13.86 10.65 -10.21
N GLU A 168 14.94 11.42 -10.23
CA GLU A 168 15.25 12.37 -11.28
C GLU A 168 15.36 11.68 -12.66
N GLU A 169 15.90 10.47 -12.66
CA GLU A 169 16.00 9.65 -13.85
C GLU A 169 14.66 9.04 -14.26
N ALA A 170 13.90 8.56 -13.28
CA ALA A 170 12.58 7.97 -13.53
C ALA A 170 11.55 9.00 -14.02
N GLU A 171 11.61 10.27 -13.55
CA GLU A 171 10.76 11.36 -14.02
C GLU A 171 11.06 11.76 -15.47
N ASP A 172 12.30 11.60 -15.89
CA ASP A 172 12.75 11.92 -17.24
C ASP A 172 12.61 10.74 -18.23
N THR A 173 12.36 9.54 -17.73
CA THR A 173 12.09 8.36 -18.56
C THR A 173 10.61 8.33 -18.91
N PRO A 174 10.24 8.29 -20.22
CA PRO A 174 8.85 8.11 -20.60
C PRO A 174 8.25 6.87 -19.91
N PRO A 175 6.97 6.92 -19.49
CA PRO A 175 6.32 5.72 -19.01
C PRO A 175 6.42 4.66 -20.11
N GLU A 176 6.98 3.49 -19.76
CA GLU A 176 6.91 2.37 -20.68
C GLU A 176 5.44 2.18 -21.05
N PRO A 177 5.11 2.10 -22.36
CA PRO A 177 3.80 1.63 -22.72
C PRO A 177 3.62 0.32 -21.95
N ARG A 178 2.68 0.31 -21.01
CA ARG A 178 2.31 -0.95 -20.39
C ARG A 178 1.87 -1.83 -21.54
N HIS A 179 2.75 -2.70 -22.01
CA HIS A 179 2.29 -3.91 -22.64
C HIS A 179 1.48 -4.60 -21.55
N VAL A 180 0.20 -4.25 -21.49
CA VAL A 180 -0.81 -5.15 -21.00
C VAL A 180 -0.93 -6.20 -22.11
N GLU A 181 0.17 -6.87 -22.43
CA GLU A 181 0.06 -8.23 -22.90
C GLU A 181 -0.70 -8.90 -21.78
N ASN A 182 -1.90 -9.29 -22.15
CA ASN A 182 -2.82 -10.05 -21.34
C ASN A 182 -2.04 -11.19 -20.67
N LEU A 183 -1.33 -10.93 -19.57
CA LEU A 183 -0.96 -11.97 -18.61
C LEU A 183 -2.22 -12.70 -18.13
N ALA A 184 -3.40 -12.09 -18.29
CA ALA A 184 -4.68 -12.75 -18.23
C ALA A 184 -4.87 -13.83 -19.32
N ALA A 185 -4.07 -13.83 -20.41
CA ALA A 185 -4.11 -14.88 -21.43
C ALA A 185 -2.95 -15.88 -21.31
N ALA A 186 -1.87 -15.57 -20.59
CA ALA A 186 -0.74 -16.48 -20.38
C ALA A 186 -0.79 -17.24 -19.04
N VAL A 187 -1.43 -16.66 -18.02
CA VAL A 187 -2.03 -17.41 -16.93
C VAL A 187 -3.52 -17.41 -17.26
N ALA A 188 -3.98 -18.48 -17.92
CA ALA A 188 -5.40 -18.81 -17.80
C ALA A 188 -5.65 -18.78 -16.28
N PRO A 189 -6.43 -17.83 -15.75
CA PRO A 189 -6.73 -17.87 -14.34
C PRO A 189 -7.25 -19.29 -14.13
N ALA A 190 -6.69 -20.01 -13.17
CA ALA A 190 -7.42 -21.12 -12.59
C ALA A 190 -8.84 -20.59 -12.47
N PRO A 191 -9.84 -21.24 -13.12
CA PRO A 191 -11.12 -20.62 -13.42
C PRO A 191 -11.50 -19.81 -12.20
N ALA A 192 -11.59 -18.49 -12.37
CA ALA A 192 -11.87 -17.58 -11.25
C ALA A 192 -13.06 -18.23 -10.57
N PRO A 193 -13.01 -18.49 -9.25
CA PRO A 193 -14.13 -19.16 -8.59
C PRO A 193 -15.34 -18.43 -9.11
N ALA A 194 -16.16 -19.16 -9.90
CA ALA A 194 -17.15 -18.64 -10.85
C ALA A 194 -17.78 -17.43 -10.19
N ALA A 195 -17.77 -16.26 -10.84
CA ALA A 195 -18.25 -15.02 -10.23
C ALA A 195 -19.51 -15.42 -9.51
N ARG A 196 -19.48 -15.41 -8.16
CA ARG A 196 -20.58 -15.95 -7.36
C ARG A 196 -21.79 -15.31 -7.96
N PRO A 197 -22.78 -16.06 -8.48
CA PRO A 197 -23.94 -15.47 -9.13
C PRO A 197 -24.41 -14.41 -8.17
N ALA A 198 -24.63 -13.17 -8.68
CA ALA A 198 -24.97 -12.02 -7.84
C ALA A 198 -26.00 -12.55 -6.86
N SER A 199 -25.61 -12.64 -5.59
CA SER A 199 -26.31 -13.45 -4.60
C SER A 199 -27.74 -12.94 -4.61
N GLU A 200 -28.72 -13.81 -4.96
CA GLU A 200 -30.11 -13.42 -4.90
C GLU A 200 -30.36 -12.67 -3.60
N PRO A 201 -31.00 -11.52 -3.67
CA PRO A 201 -31.20 -10.70 -2.48
C PRO A 201 -31.94 -11.54 -1.42
N LEU A 202 -31.49 -11.41 -0.19
CA LEU A 202 -32.01 -12.17 0.94
C LEU A 202 -33.28 -11.52 1.46
N PRO A 203 -34.43 -12.23 1.48
CA PRO A 203 -35.68 -11.66 1.98
C PRO A 203 -35.65 -11.49 3.50
N LEU A 204 -36.32 -10.46 4.01
CA LEU A 204 -36.55 -10.25 5.44
C LEU A 204 -37.86 -9.43 5.60
N ILE A 205 -38.75 -9.86 6.47
CA ILE A 205 -39.93 -9.10 6.85
C ILE A 205 -39.57 -8.26 8.08
N ASP A 206 -39.81 -6.96 8.00
CA ASP A 206 -39.52 -6.04 9.14
C ASP A 206 -40.64 -6.11 10.21
N PRO A 207 -40.45 -5.48 11.40
CA PRO A 207 -41.46 -5.44 12.44
C PRO A 207 -42.80 -4.82 12.05
N ASN A 208 -42.86 -4.06 10.95
CA ASN A 208 -44.07 -3.44 10.40
C ASN A 208 -44.73 -4.30 9.27
N ALA A 209 -44.35 -5.55 9.18
CA ALA A 209 -44.82 -6.52 8.16
C ALA A 209 -44.46 -6.14 6.71
N LYS A 210 -43.42 -5.31 6.50
CA LYS A 210 -42.94 -4.95 5.17
C LYS A 210 -41.79 -5.88 4.77
N GLU A 211 -41.88 -6.43 3.58
CA GLU A 211 -40.82 -7.27 3.00
C GLU A 211 -39.68 -6.43 2.43
N HIS A 212 -38.45 -6.83 2.72
CA HIS A 212 -37.21 -6.23 2.25
C HIS A 212 -36.36 -7.25 1.53
N SER A 213 -35.67 -6.82 0.48
CA SER A 213 -34.65 -7.59 -0.25
C SER A 213 -33.31 -7.06 0.08
N ILE A 214 -32.49 -7.82 0.80
CA ILE A 214 -31.19 -7.37 1.35
C ILE A 214 -30.04 -7.99 0.58
N ALA A 215 -29.10 -7.16 0.14
CA ALA A 215 -28.05 -7.54 -0.81
C ALA A 215 -26.98 -8.48 -0.25
N THR A 216 -26.68 -8.41 1.07
CA THR A 216 -25.61 -9.22 1.69
C THR A 216 -26.05 -9.85 3.00
N VAL A 217 -25.41 -10.96 3.38
CA VAL A 217 -25.72 -11.68 4.62
C VAL A 217 -25.41 -10.87 5.87
N GLU A 218 -24.37 -10.03 5.83
CA GLU A 218 -23.98 -9.17 6.95
C GLU A 218 -25.04 -8.09 7.20
N LEU A 219 -25.57 -7.50 6.14
CA LEU A 219 -26.67 -6.54 6.23
C LEU A 219 -27.96 -7.21 6.68
N TRP A 220 -28.23 -8.43 6.21
CA TRP A 220 -29.40 -9.22 6.63
C TRP A 220 -29.33 -9.56 8.12
N HIS A 221 -28.20 -10.06 8.61
CA HIS A 221 -27.96 -10.36 10.01
C HIS A 221 -28.17 -9.11 10.90
N ARG A 222 -27.60 -7.98 10.50
CA ARG A 222 -27.75 -6.71 11.21
C ARG A 222 -29.21 -6.23 11.24
N ALA A 223 -29.92 -6.37 10.13
CA ALA A 223 -31.34 -5.99 10.05
C ALA A 223 -32.21 -6.88 10.95
N ALA A 224 -31.97 -8.20 10.96
CA ALA A 224 -32.65 -9.13 11.84
C ALA A 224 -32.39 -8.84 13.33
N GLN A 225 -31.13 -8.60 13.70
CA GLN A 225 -30.78 -8.21 15.09
C GLN A 225 -31.44 -6.90 15.49
N LYS A 226 -31.51 -5.91 14.59
CA LYS A 226 -32.23 -4.66 14.84
C LYS A 226 -33.70 -4.87 15.09
N ALA A 227 -34.35 -5.77 14.33
CA ALA A 227 -35.76 -6.12 14.51
C ALA A 227 -36.00 -6.75 15.90
N ILE A 228 -35.16 -7.70 16.31
CA ILE A 228 -35.20 -8.30 17.65
C ILE A 228 -35.07 -7.22 18.74
N GLY A 229 -34.14 -6.27 18.60
CA GLY A 229 -33.97 -5.17 19.53
C GLY A 229 -35.17 -4.23 19.62
N LEU A 230 -35.82 -3.93 18.52
CA LEU A 230 -37.04 -3.10 18.49
C LEU A 230 -38.25 -3.78 19.17
N LEU A 231 -38.34 -5.12 19.07
CA LEU A 231 -39.41 -5.94 19.63
C LEU A 231 -39.06 -6.48 21.03
N ALA A 232 -37.95 -6.05 21.61
CA ALA A 232 -37.38 -6.57 22.84
C ALA A 232 -38.25 -6.38 24.09
N HIS A 233 -39.33 -5.64 24.05
CA HIS A 233 -40.25 -5.35 25.17
C HIS A 233 -41.63 -5.97 24.95
N ASP A 234 -41.88 -6.63 23.83
CA ASP A 234 -43.16 -7.24 23.50
C ASP A 234 -42.95 -8.70 23.02
N PRO A 235 -43.09 -9.68 23.91
CA PRO A 235 -42.85 -11.10 23.55
C PRO A 235 -43.84 -11.63 22.53
N ALA A 236 -45.07 -11.11 22.50
CA ALA A 236 -46.09 -11.55 21.50
C ALA A 236 -45.73 -11.01 20.12
N ALA A 237 -45.30 -9.75 20.01
CA ALA A 237 -44.86 -9.14 18.77
C ALA A 237 -43.57 -9.82 18.26
N LEU A 238 -42.62 -10.16 19.15
CA LEU A 238 -41.39 -10.85 18.77
C LEU A 238 -41.67 -12.26 18.21
N ARG A 239 -42.58 -13.02 18.85
CA ARG A 239 -43.01 -14.35 18.33
C ARG A 239 -43.72 -14.21 16.98
N ALA A 240 -44.66 -13.29 16.83
CA ALA A 240 -45.37 -13.04 15.59
C ALA A 240 -44.41 -12.65 14.44
N TRP A 241 -43.37 -11.83 14.73
CA TRP A 241 -42.35 -11.49 13.76
C TRP A 241 -41.49 -12.69 13.38
N ALA A 242 -41.09 -13.51 14.35
CA ALA A 242 -40.31 -14.73 14.08
C ALA A 242 -41.08 -15.70 13.22
N ASP A 243 -42.38 -15.91 13.50
CA ASP A 243 -43.28 -16.80 12.73
C ASP A 243 -43.46 -16.27 11.29
N ALA A 244 -43.64 -14.96 11.10
CA ALA A 244 -43.74 -14.34 9.79
C ALA A 244 -42.45 -14.54 8.96
N ASN A 245 -41.29 -14.64 9.61
CA ASN A 245 -40.01 -14.86 8.96
C ASN A 245 -39.58 -16.33 8.86
N LEU A 246 -40.38 -17.32 9.26
CA LEU A 246 -40.01 -18.75 9.17
C LEU A 246 -39.57 -19.18 7.77
N GLY A 247 -40.31 -18.73 6.73
CA GLY A 247 -39.97 -19.03 5.35
C GLY A 247 -38.66 -18.37 4.91
N THR A 248 -38.44 -17.11 5.31
CA THR A 248 -37.21 -16.38 5.01
C THR A 248 -36.00 -16.97 5.72
N PHE A 249 -36.13 -17.39 7.00
CA PHE A 249 -35.12 -18.11 7.75
C PHE A 249 -34.77 -19.46 7.12
N GLY A 250 -35.75 -20.15 6.53
CA GLY A 250 -35.53 -21.36 5.76
C GLY A 250 -34.65 -21.10 4.54
N ALA A 251 -35.09 -20.19 3.68
CA ALA A 251 -34.39 -19.86 2.43
C ALA A 251 -32.98 -19.28 2.67
N VAL A 252 -32.79 -18.43 3.69
CA VAL A 252 -31.46 -17.89 4.06
C VAL A 252 -30.62 -18.98 4.70
N GLY A 253 -31.20 -19.84 5.53
CA GLY A 253 -30.50 -20.92 6.23
C GLY A 253 -29.91 -22.00 5.32
N GLU A 254 -30.51 -22.28 4.17
CA GLU A 254 -29.92 -23.16 3.16
C GLU A 254 -28.53 -22.65 2.67
N ARG A 255 -28.33 -21.33 2.66
CA ARG A 255 -27.10 -20.69 2.17
C ARG A 255 -26.19 -20.26 3.29
N TYR A 256 -26.73 -19.88 4.46
CA TYR A 256 -26.04 -19.29 5.60
C TYR A 256 -26.55 -19.89 6.93
N PRO A 257 -26.33 -21.19 7.18
CA PRO A 257 -26.90 -21.89 8.35
C PRO A 257 -26.48 -21.29 9.68
N ASP A 258 -25.20 -20.93 9.84
CA ASP A 258 -24.67 -20.37 11.08
C ASP A 258 -25.30 -19.01 11.42
N THR A 259 -25.48 -18.15 10.40
CA THR A 259 -26.11 -16.84 10.58
C THR A 259 -27.57 -16.93 11.02
N VAL A 260 -28.31 -17.87 10.47
CA VAL A 260 -29.70 -18.09 10.89
C VAL A 260 -29.78 -18.76 12.26
N ALA A 261 -28.84 -19.63 12.60
CA ALA A 261 -28.73 -20.21 13.94
C ALA A 261 -28.51 -19.13 15.00
N ASP A 262 -27.63 -18.17 14.74
CA ASP A 262 -27.37 -17.02 15.64
C ASP A 262 -28.63 -16.18 15.85
N ILE A 263 -29.38 -15.88 14.78
CA ILE A 263 -30.64 -15.11 14.90
C ILE A 263 -31.69 -15.87 15.69
N ARG A 264 -31.86 -17.18 15.47
CA ARG A 264 -32.79 -18.01 16.24
C ARG A 264 -32.39 -18.08 17.72
N ALA A 265 -31.09 -18.22 18.02
CA ALA A 265 -30.59 -18.18 19.38
C ALA A 265 -30.87 -16.84 20.06
N ALA A 266 -30.65 -15.72 19.35
CA ALA A 266 -30.96 -14.38 19.86
C ALA A 266 -32.46 -14.18 20.16
N ILE A 267 -33.36 -14.69 19.32
CA ILE A 267 -34.81 -14.66 19.57
C ILE A 267 -35.15 -15.46 20.82
N ALA A 268 -34.65 -16.70 20.94
CA ALA A 268 -34.90 -17.56 22.08
C ALA A 268 -34.42 -16.93 23.39
N ALA A 269 -33.15 -16.48 23.43
CA ALA A 269 -32.58 -15.82 24.59
C ALA A 269 -33.40 -14.59 25.04
N ARG A 270 -33.93 -13.83 24.07
CA ARG A 270 -34.73 -12.64 24.40
C ARG A 270 -36.08 -13.00 24.95
N LEU A 271 -36.74 -14.04 24.43
CA LEU A 271 -38.01 -14.53 24.95
C LEU A 271 -37.86 -15.09 26.37
N ASP A 272 -36.78 -15.81 26.65
CA ASP A 272 -36.46 -16.35 27.99
C ASP A 272 -36.24 -15.21 29.00
N GLU A 273 -35.46 -14.19 28.63
CA GLU A 273 -35.19 -13.02 29.49
C GLU A 273 -36.45 -12.22 29.85
N ILE A 274 -37.44 -12.13 28.97
CA ILE A 274 -38.71 -11.48 29.21
C ILE A 274 -39.58 -12.33 30.15
N THR A 275 -39.61 -13.64 29.90
CA THR A 275 -40.39 -14.58 30.73
C THR A 275 -39.87 -14.65 32.15
N GLU A 276 -38.55 -14.62 32.36
CA GLU A 276 -37.94 -14.56 33.69
C GLU A 276 -38.29 -13.26 34.45
N LYS A 277 -38.39 -12.13 33.74
CA LYS A 277 -38.77 -10.85 34.36
C LYS A 277 -40.25 -10.83 34.79
N GLU A 278 -41.16 -11.38 33.94
CA GLU A 278 -42.58 -11.48 34.25
C GLU A 278 -42.89 -12.42 35.43
N ILE A 279 -41.99 -13.37 35.70
CA ILE A 279 -42.13 -14.30 36.89
C ILE A 279 -41.57 -13.63 38.16
N ALA A 280 -40.67 -12.65 38.01
CA ALA A 280 -40.00 -12.01 39.14
C ALA A 280 -40.74 -10.75 39.66
N GLU A 281 -41.74 -10.23 38.96
CA GLU A 281 -42.67 -9.18 39.37
C GLU A 281 -43.99 -9.77 39.94
#